data_0a8cd49b1e8012cbc24019b726b32ac3
#
_entry.id   0a8cd49b1e8012cbc24019b726b32ac3
#
_cell.length_a   1.000
_cell.length_b   1.000
_cell.length_c   1.000
_cell.angle_alpha   90.00
_cell.angle_beta   90.00
_cell.angle_gamma   90.00
#
_symmetry.space_group_name_H-M   'P 1'
#
loop_
_entity.id
_entity.type
_entity.pdbx_description
1 polymer ?
#
loop_
_entity_poly.entity_id
_entity_poly.type
_entity_poly.pdbx_seq_one_letter_code
_entity_poly.pdbx_strand_id
1 'polypeptide(L)'
;MKYVDTINTSHGGEETHMYSTAGTKFKTLCMQNKLKLLDASVRHLGTDINYVVLENLYAELKDKVDFYFDTPVDSVLQNGDGYIIKTAKGDYECDKCIILALNRLFPSIY
;
A
#
# COMPACT_ATOMS: atom_id res chain seq x y z
N MET A 1 -7.30 2.63 -8.23
CA MET A 1 -6.41 3.82 -8.19
C MET A 1 -7.07 5.07 -7.61
N LYS A 2 -8.29 5.45 -8.01
CA LYS A 2 -8.97 6.65 -7.43
C LYS A 2 -9.09 6.62 -5.90
N TYR A 3 -9.39 5.47 -5.31
CA TYR A 3 -9.54 5.34 -3.85
C TYR A 3 -8.22 5.63 -3.11
N VAL A 4 -7.11 5.05 -3.56
CA VAL A 4 -5.79 5.30 -2.95
C VAL A 4 -5.38 6.77 -3.10
N ASP A 5 -5.66 7.39 -4.25
CA ASP A 5 -5.41 8.80 -4.48
C ASP A 5 -6.23 9.69 -3.53
N THR A 6 -7.48 9.34 -3.29
CA THR A 6 -8.33 10.04 -2.31
C THR A 6 -7.74 9.95 -0.90
N ILE A 7 -7.26 8.77 -0.48
CA ILE A 7 -6.61 8.61 0.84
C ILE A 7 -5.37 9.49 0.93
N ASN A 8 -4.49 9.44 -0.07
CA ASN A 8 -3.26 10.23 -0.06
C ASN A 8 -3.55 11.73 0.00
N THR A 9 -4.50 12.22 -0.81
CA THR A 9 -4.87 13.64 -0.84
C THR A 9 -5.52 14.10 0.46
N SER A 10 -6.41 13.31 1.04
CA SER A 10 -7.06 13.65 2.32
C SER A 10 -6.12 13.64 3.53
N HIS A 11 -4.91 13.09 3.39
CA HIS A 11 -3.91 13.01 4.45
C HIS A 11 -2.65 13.87 4.21
N GLY A 12 -2.72 14.86 3.34
CA GLY A 12 -1.64 15.83 3.13
C GLY A 12 -0.95 15.75 1.76
N GLY A 13 -1.45 14.92 0.85
CA GLY A 13 -0.93 14.80 -0.52
C GLY A 13 -1.66 15.69 -1.56
N GLU A 14 -2.52 16.60 -1.16
CA GLU A 14 -3.39 17.40 -2.04
C GLU A 14 -2.62 18.36 -2.95
N GLU A 15 -1.52 18.92 -2.47
CA GLU A 15 -0.70 19.88 -3.25
C GLU A 15 0.21 19.19 -4.28
N THR A 16 0.24 17.86 -4.33
CA THR A 16 1.11 17.13 -5.24
C THR A 16 0.53 17.00 -6.63
N HIS A 17 1.39 17.13 -7.64
CA HIS A 17 0.97 17.12 -9.05
C HIS A 17 0.58 15.70 -9.52
N MET A 18 -0.54 15.61 -10.24
CA MET A 18 -0.96 14.40 -10.95
C MET A 18 -0.44 14.42 -12.39
N TYR A 19 0.40 13.46 -12.73
CA TYR A 19 0.87 13.25 -14.10
C TYR A 19 -0.04 12.24 -14.81
N SER A 20 -0.43 12.55 -16.05
CA SER A 20 -1.25 11.64 -16.85
C SER A 20 -0.75 11.56 -18.28
N THR A 21 -0.76 10.36 -18.85
CA THR A 21 -0.50 10.14 -20.28
C THR A 21 -1.78 10.21 -21.12
N ALA A 22 -2.96 10.24 -20.51
CA ALA A 22 -4.23 10.32 -21.20
C ALA A 22 -4.38 11.68 -21.93
N GLY A 23 -4.79 11.64 -23.21
CA GLY A 23 -5.06 12.85 -24.02
C GLY A 23 -3.85 13.70 -24.37
N THR A 24 -2.64 13.21 -24.13
CA THR A 24 -1.40 13.95 -24.43
C THR A 24 -1.04 13.89 -25.92
N LYS A 25 -0.32 14.92 -26.41
CA LYS A 25 0.27 14.91 -27.75
C LYS A 25 1.23 13.73 -27.95
N PHE A 26 1.88 13.26 -26.89
CA PHE A 26 2.74 12.08 -26.90
C PHE A 26 1.99 10.81 -27.29
N LYS A 27 0.75 10.64 -26.84
CA LYS A 27 -0.06 9.47 -27.22
C LYS A 27 -0.31 9.44 -28.73
N THR A 28 -0.68 10.59 -29.31
CA THR A 28 -0.87 10.75 -30.76
C THR A 28 0.42 10.45 -31.52
N LEU A 29 1.55 10.99 -31.06
CA LEU A 29 2.86 10.75 -31.68
C LEU A 29 3.27 9.27 -31.63
N CYS A 30 3.04 8.62 -30.51
CA CYS A 30 3.28 7.17 -30.37
C CYS A 30 2.43 6.38 -31.37
N MET A 31 1.14 6.69 -31.48
CA MET A 31 0.23 6.00 -32.41
C MET A 31 0.66 6.19 -33.88
N GLN A 32 1.07 7.40 -34.26
CA GLN A 32 1.59 7.71 -35.60
C GLN A 32 2.84 6.89 -35.95
N ASN A 33 3.65 6.56 -34.93
CA ASN A 33 4.87 5.77 -35.07
C ASN A 33 4.68 4.28 -34.73
N LYS A 34 3.43 3.79 -34.73
CA LYS A 34 3.08 2.38 -34.41
C LYS A 34 3.52 1.93 -33.01
N LEU A 35 3.68 2.86 -32.07
CA LEU A 35 3.95 2.61 -30.68
C LEU A 35 2.66 2.71 -29.88
N LYS A 36 2.52 1.86 -28.85
CA LYS A 36 1.38 1.89 -27.93
C LYS A 36 1.82 2.54 -26.62
N LEU A 37 1.25 3.70 -26.31
CA LEU A 37 1.40 4.34 -25.00
C LEU A 37 0.25 3.88 -24.09
N LEU A 38 0.58 3.38 -22.91
CA LEU A 38 -0.42 3.01 -21.90
C LEU A 38 -1.03 4.26 -21.28
N ASP A 39 -2.36 4.23 -21.10
CA ASP A 39 -3.04 5.26 -20.33
C ASP A 39 -2.74 5.04 -18.84
N ALA A 40 -2.03 5.96 -18.24
CA ALA A 40 -1.67 5.94 -16.84
C ALA A 40 -1.84 7.33 -16.22
N SER A 41 -2.21 7.34 -14.95
CA SER A 41 -2.22 8.53 -14.12
C SER A 41 -1.44 8.21 -12.84
N VAL A 42 -0.44 9.03 -12.54
CA VAL A 42 0.48 8.83 -11.44
C VAL A 42 0.59 10.12 -10.63
N ARG A 43 0.41 10.01 -9.32
CA ARG A 43 0.76 11.07 -8.37
C ARG A 43 2.10 10.71 -7.73
N HIS A 44 3.05 11.62 -7.81
CA HIS A 44 4.34 11.48 -7.17
C HIS A 44 4.35 12.32 -5.89
N LEU A 45 4.33 11.66 -4.75
CA LEU A 45 4.29 12.34 -3.45
C LEU A 45 5.67 12.86 -3.02
N GLY A 46 6.74 12.17 -3.43
CA GLY A 46 8.08 12.41 -2.89
C GLY A 46 8.24 11.86 -1.46
N THR A 47 9.47 11.89 -0.95
CA THR A 47 9.79 11.30 0.35
C THR A 47 9.15 12.08 1.50
N ASP A 48 9.23 13.41 1.45
CA ASP A 48 8.75 14.28 2.52
C ASP A 48 7.22 14.24 2.66
N ILE A 49 6.51 14.30 1.54
CA ILE A 49 5.04 14.22 1.55
C ILE A 49 4.56 12.82 1.92
N ASN A 50 5.25 11.76 1.51
CA ASN A 50 4.95 10.40 1.95
C ASN A 50 5.01 10.26 3.46
N TYR A 51 6.01 10.88 4.10
CA TYR A 51 6.13 10.88 5.55
C TYR A 51 4.92 11.55 6.22
N VAL A 52 4.52 12.74 5.75
CA VAL A 52 3.34 13.46 6.25
C VAL A 52 2.06 12.63 6.09
N VAL A 53 1.85 12.01 4.92
CA VAL A 53 0.69 11.16 4.68
C VAL A 53 0.66 9.97 5.64
N LEU A 54 1.80 9.31 5.86
CA LEU A 54 1.88 8.18 6.78
C LEU A 54 1.65 8.58 8.24
N GLU A 55 2.18 9.73 8.69
CA GLU A 55 1.92 10.25 10.03
C GLU A 55 0.44 10.55 10.25
N ASN A 56 -0.20 11.21 9.29
CA ASN A 56 -1.62 11.54 9.37
C ASN A 56 -2.50 10.28 9.35
N LEU A 57 -2.19 9.28 8.51
CA LEU A 57 -2.86 7.99 8.51
C LEU A 57 -2.70 7.25 9.85
N TYR A 58 -1.49 7.24 10.40
CA TYR A 58 -1.25 6.63 11.71
C TYR A 58 -2.03 7.36 12.80
N ALA A 59 -2.03 8.70 12.80
CA ALA A 59 -2.77 9.49 13.78
C ALA A 59 -4.28 9.24 13.74
N GLU A 60 -4.85 8.99 12.54
CA GLU A 60 -6.26 8.63 12.41
C GLU A 60 -6.57 7.20 12.89
N LEU A 61 -5.64 6.27 12.71
CA LEU A 61 -5.87 4.84 12.94
C LEU A 61 -5.44 4.37 14.34
N LYS A 62 -4.50 5.04 15.01
CA LYS A 62 -3.90 4.59 16.28
C LYS A 62 -4.89 4.30 17.40
N ASP A 63 -6.03 4.98 17.41
CA ASP A 63 -7.08 4.79 18.42
C ASP A 63 -8.19 3.81 17.95
N LYS A 64 -8.08 3.30 16.72
CA LYS A 64 -9.07 2.39 16.10
C LYS A 64 -8.51 1.00 15.80
N VAL A 65 -7.18 0.87 15.74
CA VAL A 65 -6.48 -0.34 15.32
C VAL A 65 -5.30 -0.59 16.25
N ASP A 66 -5.12 -1.84 16.66
CA ASP A 66 -3.95 -2.24 17.45
C ASP A 66 -2.75 -2.45 16.53
N PHE A 67 -1.68 -1.68 16.77
CA PHE A 67 -0.43 -1.77 16.02
C PHE A 67 0.63 -2.51 16.84
N TYR A 68 1.22 -3.54 16.28
CA TYR A 68 2.28 -4.32 16.89
C TYR A 68 3.60 -4.11 16.13
N PHE A 69 4.30 -3.03 16.44
CA PHE A 69 5.61 -2.74 15.87
C PHE A 69 6.69 -3.66 16.46
N ASP A 70 7.77 -3.86 15.71
CA ASP A 70 8.89 -4.70 16.11
C ASP A 70 8.45 -6.10 16.60
N THR A 71 7.46 -6.65 15.90
CA THR A 71 6.86 -7.94 16.22
C THR A 71 6.88 -8.83 14.98
N PRO A 72 8.04 -9.45 14.66
CA PRO A 72 8.16 -10.35 13.53
C PRO A 72 7.16 -11.52 13.66
N VAL A 73 6.51 -11.85 12.56
CA VAL A 73 5.64 -13.03 12.48
C VAL A 73 6.48 -14.23 12.07
N ASP A 74 6.49 -15.26 12.92
CA ASP A 74 7.23 -16.51 12.67
C ASP A 74 6.43 -17.44 11.75
N SER A 75 5.13 -17.57 12.01
CA SER A 75 4.25 -18.40 11.19
C SER A 75 2.78 -17.99 11.33
N VAL A 76 1.98 -18.36 10.33
CA VAL A 76 0.53 -18.22 10.33
C VAL A 76 -0.06 -19.62 10.16
N LEU A 77 -0.84 -20.08 11.13
CA LEU A 77 -1.43 -21.40 11.15
C LEU A 77 -2.95 -21.29 11.08
N GLN A 78 -3.58 -22.16 10.30
CA GLN A 78 -5.04 -22.26 10.29
C GLN A 78 -5.51 -22.95 11.59
N ASN A 79 -6.54 -22.38 12.22
CA ASN A 79 -7.17 -22.91 13.43
C ASN A 79 -8.69 -22.90 13.27
N GLY A 80 -9.28 -24.01 12.87
CA GLY A 80 -10.70 -24.06 12.52
C GLY A 80 -11.03 -23.12 11.36
N ASP A 81 -11.97 -22.20 11.58
CA ASP A 81 -12.38 -21.19 10.61
C ASP A 81 -11.53 -19.91 10.64
N GLY A 82 -10.57 -19.84 11.59
CA GLY A 82 -9.69 -18.68 11.78
C GLY A 82 -8.22 -19.03 11.65
N TYR A 83 -7.37 -18.13 12.18
CA TYR A 83 -5.92 -18.24 12.10
C TYR A 83 -5.25 -17.89 13.43
N ILE A 84 -4.13 -18.55 13.70
CA ILE A 84 -3.20 -18.22 14.79
C ILE A 84 -1.94 -17.64 14.17
N ILE A 85 -1.58 -16.44 14.57
CA ILE A 85 -0.36 -15.75 14.17
C ILE A 85 0.66 -15.91 15.28
N LYS A 86 1.75 -16.61 14.99
CA LYS A 86 2.82 -16.87 15.95
C LYS A 86 3.91 -15.82 15.86
N THR A 87 4.28 -15.29 17.00
CA THR A 87 5.38 -14.33 17.14
C THR A 87 6.23 -14.64 18.38
N ALA A 88 7.44 -14.09 18.42
CA ALA A 88 8.30 -14.21 19.59
C ALA A 88 7.72 -13.54 20.85
N LYS A 89 6.76 -12.61 20.70
CA LYS A 89 6.12 -11.89 21.80
C LYS A 89 4.80 -12.53 22.28
N GLY A 90 4.31 -13.54 21.57
CA GLY A 90 3.06 -14.24 21.89
C GLY A 90 2.28 -14.60 20.62
N ASP A 91 1.19 -15.33 20.81
CA ASP A 91 0.31 -15.79 19.76
C ASP A 91 -0.92 -14.86 19.69
N TYR A 92 -1.37 -14.56 18.47
CA TYR A 92 -2.56 -13.76 18.20
C TYR A 92 -3.56 -14.57 17.39
N GLU A 93 -4.83 -14.51 17.76
CA GLU A 93 -5.91 -15.19 17.04
C GLU A 93 -6.74 -14.21 16.23
N CYS A 94 -7.18 -14.61 15.04
CA CYS A 94 -8.06 -13.78 14.19
C CYS A 94 -8.93 -14.66 13.27
N ASP A 95 -10.09 -14.13 12.89
CA ASP A 95 -11.00 -14.78 11.95
C ASP A 95 -10.49 -14.68 10.51
N LYS A 96 -9.79 -13.60 10.17
CA LYS A 96 -9.26 -13.35 8.83
C LYS A 96 -7.86 -12.77 8.93
N CYS A 97 -6.97 -13.24 8.06
CA CYS A 97 -5.59 -12.77 7.98
C CYS A 97 -5.28 -12.29 6.56
N ILE A 98 -4.70 -11.09 6.44
CA ILE A 98 -4.18 -10.57 5.18
C ILE A 98 -2.67 -10.45 5.32
N ILE A 99 -1.92 -11.14 4.47
CA ILE A 99 -0.46 -11.10 4.47
C ILE A 99 0.00 -10.17 3.36
N LEU A 100 0.67 -9.08 3.73
CA LEU A 100 1.30 -8.15 2.82
C LEU A 100 2.82 -8.20 3.06
N ALA A 101 3.52 -9.03 2.30
CA ALA A 101 4.95 -9.21 2.45
C ALA A 101 5.69 -8.95 1.14
N LEU A 102 6.82 -8.24 1.22
CA LEU A 102 7.80 -8.22 0.14
C LEU A 102 8.60 -9.53 0.20
N ASN A 103 8.77 -10.23 -0.93
CA ASN A 103 9.39 -11.57 -1.06
C ASN A 103 10.75 -11.78 -0.37
N ARG A 104 11.36 -10.75 0.17
CA ARG A 104 12.65 -10.84 0.88
C ARG A 104 12.52 -11.11 2.39
N LEU A 105 11.32 -10.99 2.98
CA LEU A 105 11.16 -11.07 4.43
C LEU A 105 10.64 -12.43 4.93
N PHE A 106 10.09 -13.26 4.04
CA PHE A 106 9.52 -14.56 4.42
C PHE A 106 9.88 -15.65 3.41
N PRO A 107 11.10 -16.20 3.44
CA PRO A 107 11.47 -17.30 2.54
C PRO A 107 10.75 -18.62 2.83
N SER A 108 9.95 -18.71 3.89
CA SER A 108 9.37 -19.95 4.40
C SER A 108 7.82 -19.99 4.42
N ILE A 109 7.12 -19.05 3.78
CA ILE A 109 5.65 -19.07 3.68
C ILE A 109 5.24 -19.61 2.29
N TYR A 110 5.73 -20.78 1.93
CA TYR A 110 5.22 -21.62 0.83
C TYR A 110 5.15 -23.07 1.27
#